data_fc3fdd040fcc8fcae768ffba7a12f357
#
_entry.id   fc3fdd040fcc8fcae768ffba7a12f357
#
_cell.length_a   1.000
_cell.length_b   1.000
_cell.length_c   1.000
_cell.angle_alpha   90.00
_cell.angle_beta   90.00
_cell.angle_gamma   90.00
#
_symmetry.space_group_name_H-M   'P 1'
#
loop_
_entity.id
_entity.type
_entity.pdbx_description
1 polymer ?
#
loop_
_entity_poly.entity_id
_entity_poly.type
_entity_poly.pdbx_seq_one_letter_code
_entity_poly.pdbx_strand_id
1 'polypeptide(L)'
;MTVAHDVAYRVEMVDIRKSFGAIEALRGVNLHVKPGEVVGLVGDNGAGKSTLMKMLSGAEIPDSGRILVDGEPLPLTGPGSSRAHGIEMVYQDLALCNDLDVAANLFLGREPYERLTRRLKHRQMHVEAAEHLARLHIRVNRTDQGVATLSGGQRQAVAIARAVTFDPKVLVLDEPTAALAAREVETVLKLIRDVSARGVSVVLITHRLQDLFEVADRFVVLYEGAVWRELVPAETDLGGLVGAMMGK
;
A
#
# COMPACT_ATOMS: atom_id res chain seq x y z
N MET A 1 4.90 27.72 24.35
CA MET A 1 5.64 26.50 24.67
C MET A 1 5.37 25.52 23.53
N THR A 2 6.32 25.39 22.63
CA THR A 2 6.24 24.51 21.47
C THR A 2 6.56 23.10 21.97
N VAL A 3 5.55 22.23 21.97
CA VAL A 3 5.76 20.80 22.28
C VAL A 3 6.54 20.21 21.10
N ALA A 4 7.77 19.81 21.35
CA ALA A 4 8.57 19.10 20.37
C ALA A 4 7.87 17.75 20.06
N HIS A 5 7.33 17.60 18.87
CA HIS A 5 6.94 16.32 18.31
C HIS A 5 8.21 15.60 17.84
N ASP A 6 8.82 14.81 18.73
CA ASP A 6 10.10 14.14 18.50
C ASP A 6 9.95 12.79 17.75
N VAL A 7 8.80 12.49 17.17
CA VAL A 7 8.60 11.37 16.25
C VAL A 7 7.81 11.90 15.04
N ALA A 8 8.52 12.27 13.98
CA ALA A 8 7.86 12.65 12.74
C ALA A 8 7.18 11.40 12.14
N TYR A 9 5.86 11.38 12.11
CA TYR A 9 5.11 10.37 11.40
C TYR A 9 5.14 10.64 9.88
N ARG A 10 5.21 9.56 9.10
CA ARG A 10 5.05 9.61 7.64
C ARG A 10 3.62 9.92 7.26
N VAL A 11 2.67 9.28 7.94
CA VAL A 11 1.23 9.48 7.78
C VAL A 11 0.60 9.69 9.14
N GLU A 12 -0.28 10.67 9.22
CA GLU A 12 -1.19 10.85 10.34
C GLU A 12 -2.61 11.03 9.81
N MET A 13 -3.50 10.16 10.23
CA MET A 13 -4.94 10.26 10.00
C MET A 13 -5.59 10.59 11.34
N VAL A 14 -6.28 11.73 11.44
CA VAL A 14 -6.79 12.27 12.71
C VAL A 14 -8.29 12.45 12.65
N ASP A 15 -9.00 11.77 13.55
CA ASP A 15 -10.48 11.79 13.71
C ASP A 15 -11.22 11.57 12.37
N ILE A 16 -10.78 10.58 11.60
CA ILE A 16 -11.35 10.26 10.29
C ILE A 16 -12.75 9.66 10.46
N ARG A 17 -13.76 10.33 9.89
CA ARG A 17 -15.16 9.87 9.90
C ARG A 17 -15.67 9.71 8.48
N LYS A 18 -16.51 8.69 8.29
CA LYS A 18 -17.17 8.44 7.02
C LYS A 18 -18.49 7.71 7.20
N SER A 19 -19.52 8.22 6.55
CA SER A 19 -20.82 7.56 6.47
C SER A 19 -21.25 7.34 5.02
N PHE A 20 -21.91 6.23 4.78
CA PHE A 20 -22.56 5.90 3.52
C PHE A 20 -24.07 5.73 3.81
N GLY A 21 -24.84 6.79 3.58
CA GLY A 21 -26.24 6.84 4.00
C GLY A 21 -26.37 6.68 5.52
N ALA A 22 -27.08 5.66 5.98
CA ALA A 22 -27.28 5.38 7.41
C ALA A 22 -26.13 4.58 8.06
N ILE A 23 -25.15 4.13 7.27
CA ILE A 23 -24.04 3.30 7.77
C ILE A 23 -22.84 4.19 8.07
N GLU A 24 -22.46 4.29 9.33
CA GLU A 24 -21.22 4.95 9.77
C GLU A 24 -20.06 3.96 9.64
N ALA A 25 -19.31 4.08 8.55
CA ALA A 25 -18.22 3.16 8.22
C ALA A 25 -16.93 3.46 8.99
N LEU A 26 -16.69 4.74 9.35
CA LEU A 26 -15.56 5.17 10.17
C LEU A 26 -16.04 6.16 11.23
N ARG A 27 -15.64 5.93 12.49
CA ARG A 27 -16.16 6.60 13.69
C ARG A 27 -15.08 7.38 14.45
N GLY A 28 -14.26 8.16 13.71
CA GLY A 28 -13.18 8.93 14.33
C GLY A 28 -11.89 8.13 14.45
N VAL A 29 -11.47 7.52 13.35
CA VAL A 29 -10.24 6.72 13.29
C VAL A 29 -9.02 7.61 13.39
N ASN A 30 -8.10 7.26 14.31
CA ASN A 30 -6.77 7.81 14.40
C ASN A 30 -5.78 6.70 13.99
N LEU A 31 -4.97 6.97 12.97
CA LEU A 31 -3.92 6.06 12.49
C LEU A 31 -2.66 6.87 12.22
N HIS A 32 -1.53 6.40 12.69
CA HIS A 32 -0.23 6.97 12.36
C HIS A 32 0.71 5.88 11.83
N VAL A 33 1.61 6.24 10.94
CA VAL A 33 2.63 5.34 10.38
C VAL A 33 3.96 6.06 10.38
N LYS A 34 5.01 5.42 10.90
CA LYS A 34 6.37 5.97 10.92
C LYS A 34 7.08 5.75 9.58
N PRO A 35 8.12 6.55 9.26
CA PRO A 35 8.97 6.27 8.11
C PRO A 35 9.56 4.86 8.14
N GLY A 36 9.39 4.08 7.06
CA GLY A 36 9.88 2.72 6.95
C GLY A 36 9.16 1.68 7.82
N GLU A 37 8.07 2.03 8.49
CA GLU A 37 7.27 1.10 9.29
C GLU A 37 6.34 0.28 8.40
N VAL A 38 6.19 -1.01 8.72
CA VAL A 38 5.15 -1.89 8.16
C VAL A 38 4.03 -2.05 9.17
N VAL A 39 2.87 -1.46 8.88
CA VAL A 39 1.67 -1.56 9.71
C VAL A 39 0.71 -2.59 9.11
N GLY A 40 0.41 -3.64 9.87
CA GLY A 40 -0.68 -4.57 9.55
C GLY A 40 -2.03 -3.99 9.97
N LEU A 41 -2.89 -3.65 9.01
CA LEU A 41 -4.24 -3.17 9.30
C LEU A 41 -5.21 -4.35 9.25
N VAL A 42 -5.72 -4.74 10.41
CA VAL A 42 -6.58 -5.91 10.58
C VAL A 42 -7.95 -5.56 11.14
N GLY A 43 -8.88 -6.50 11.10
CA GLY A 43 -10.25 -6.35 11.57
C GLY A 43 -11.18 -7.22 10.75
N ASP A 44 -12.40 -7.43 11.21
CA ASP A 44 -13.39 -8.25 10.51
C ASP A 44 -13.88 -7.57 9.21
N ASN A 45 -14.64 -8.32 8.42
CA ASN A 45 -15.30 -7.76 7.23
C ASN A 45 -16.28 -6.66 7.67
N GLY A 46 -16.21 -5.51 6.97
CA GLY A 46 -17.01 -4.34 7.35
C GLY A 46 -16.41 -3.47 8.46
N ALA A 47 -15.27 -3.82 9.06
CA ALA A 47 -14.62 -3.00 10.11
C ALA A 47 -14.13 -1.62 9.63
N GLY A 48 -14.14 -1.34 8.31
CA GLY A 48 -13.77 -0.03 7.75
C GLY A 48 -12.37 0.02 7.11
N LYS A 49 -11.59 -1.09 7.08
CA LYS A 49 -10.21 -1.14 6.56
C LYS A 49 -10.06 -0.57 5.15
N SER A 50 -10.80 -1.12 4.19
CA SER A 50 -10.73 -0.66 2.79
C SER A 50 -11.25 0.77 2.62
N THR A 51 -12.25 1.18 3.43
CA THR A 51 -12.75 2.56 3.45
C THR A 51 -11.66 3.52 3.91
N LEU A 52 -10.95 3.20 5.00
CA LEU A 52 -9.85 4.00 5.52
C LEU A 52 -8.72 4.14 4.48
N MET A 53 -8.35 3.06 3.81
CA MET A 53 -7.30 3.07 2.78
C MET A 53 -7.72 3.81 1.50
N LYS A 54 -8.99 3.77 1.13
CA LYS A 54 -9.53 4.59 0.03
C LYS A 54 -9.39 6.08 0.31
N MET A 55 -9.49 6.52 1.57
CA MET A 55 -9.26 7.92 1.94
C MET A 55 -7.78 8.29 1.83
N LEU A 56 -6.89 7.43 2.31
CA LEU A 56 -5.46 7.65 2.19
C LEU A 56 -5.01 7.70 0.72
N SER A 57 -5.57 6.84 -0.14
CA SER A 57 -5.30 6.85 -1.58
C SER A 57 -6.03 7.96 -2.36
N GLY A 58 -6.91 8.74 -1.70
CA GLY A 58 -7.71 9.79 -2.32
C GLY A 58 -8.86 9.30 -3.21
N ALA A 59 -9.17 7.99 -3.18
CA ALA A 59 -10.31 7.43 -3.91
C ALA A 59 -11.66 7.80 -3.26
N GLU A 60 -11.64 8.10 -1.96
CA GLU A 60 -12.79 8.59 -1.20
C GLU A 60 -12.37 9.78 -0.34
N ILE A 61 -13.31 10.69 -0.07
CA ILE A 61 -13.09 11.84 0.80
C ILE A 61 -13.76 11.57 2.14
N PRO A 62 -13.09 11.77 3.28
CA PRO A 62 -13.72 11.67 4.59
C PRO A 62 -14.77 12.77 4.78
N ASP A 63 -15.79 12.50 5.60
CA ASP A 63 -16.81 13.51 5.95
C ASP A 63 -16.24 14.51 6.95
N SER A 64 -15.31 14.09 7.80
CA SER A 64 -14.54 14.94 8.71
C SER A 64 -13.19 14.28 9.06
N GLY A 65 -12.34 15.05 9.75
CA GLY A 65 -10.98 14.66 10.08
C GLY A 65 -9.96 15.25 9.10
N ARG A 66 -8.70 14.87 9.27
CA ARG A 66 -7.61 15.31 8.40
C ARG A 66 -6.57 14.22 8.22
N ILE A 67 -5.90 14.26 7.07
CA ILE A 67 -4.77 13.39 6.77
C ILE A 67 -3.55 14.28 6.56
N LEU A 68 -2.42 13.93 7.18
CA LEU A 68 -1.15 14.59 7.00
C LEU A 68 -0.12 13.58 6.47
N VAL A 69 0.77 14.08 5.62
CA VAL A 69 1.94 13.34 5.13
C VAL A 69 3.18 14.17 5.43
N ASP A 70 4.12 13.61 6.18
CA ASP A 70 5.30 14.34 6.70
C ASP A 70 4.91 15.66 7.42
N GLY A 71 3.79 15.65 8.16
CA GLY A 71 3.26 16.79 8.88
C GLY A 71 2.48 17.82 8.03
N GLU A 72 2.47 17.67 6.70
CA GLU A 72 1.76 18.58 5.79
C GLU A 72 0.37 18.02 5.45
N PRO A 73 -0.69 18.85 5.46
CA PRO A 73 -2.04 18.42 5.11
C PRO A 73 -2.12 17.87 3.69
N LEU A 74 -2.69 16.66 3.55
CA LEU A 74 -2.96 16.05 2.26
C LEU A 74 -4.22 16.68 1.63
N PRO A 75 -4.12 17.35 0.47
CA PRO A 75 -5.30 17.85 -0.24
C PRO A 75 -6.10 16.67 -0.81
N LEU A 76 -7.31 16.44 -0.30
CA LEU A 76 -8.16 15.31 -0.69
C LEU A 76 -9.00 15.66 -1.93
N THR A 77 -8.34 15.94 -3.04
CA THR A 77 -9.00 16.30 -4.32
C THR A 77 -9.09 15.14 -5.31
N GLY A 78 -8.60 13.96 -4.92
CA GLY A 78 -8.65 12.75 -5.71
C GLY A 78 -7.33 11.96 -5.67
N PRO A 79 -7.27 10.78 -6.31
CA PRO A 79 -6.09 9.90 -6.29
C PRO A 79 -4.81 10.56 -6.82
N GLY A 80 -4.93 11.49 -7.76
CA GLY A 80 -3.78 12.26 -8.27
C GLY A 80 -3.09 13.09 -7.19
N SER A 81 -3.85 13.63 -6.24
CA SER A 81 -3.31 14.38 -5.10
C SER A 81 -2.51 13.47 -4.17
N SER A 82 -3.06 12.32 -3.79
CA SER A 82 -2.36 11.35 -2.94
C SER A 82 -1.06 10.86 -3.59
N ARG A 83 -1.07 10.56 -4.88
CA ARG A 83 0.14 10.22 -5.65
C ARG A 83 1.17 11.34 -5.66
N ALA A 84 0.73 12.58 -5.83
CA ALA A 84 1.65 13.73 -5.82
C ALA A 84 2.36 13.91 -4.46
N HIS A 85 1.75 13.42 -3.37
CA HIS A 85 2.34 13.39 -2.03
C HIS A 85 3.10 12.10 -1.73
N GLY A 86 3.26 11.21 -2.73
CA GLY A 86 4.02 9.97 -2.62
C GLY A 86 3.24 8.80 -2.01
N ILE A 87 1.91 8.79 -2.09
CA ILE A 87 1.09 7.67 -1.66
C ILE A 87 0.71 6.84 -2.87
N GLU A 88 1.10 5.57 -2.88
CA GLU A 88 0.71 4.60 -3.91
C GLU A 88 -0.07 3.45 -3.27
N MET A 89 -1.01 2.90 -4.03
CA MET A 89 -1.83 1.78 -3.58
C MET A 89 -1.83 0.66 -4.62
N VAL A 90 -1.62 -0.55 -4.16
CA VAL A 90 -1.83 -1.78 -4.92
C VAL A 90 -3.12 -2.41 -4.41
N TYR A 91 -4.12 -2.43 -5.27
CA TYR A 91 -5.42 -3.02 -4.98
C TYR A 91 -5.38 -4.55 -5.13
N GLN A 92 -6.35 -5.23 -4.56
CA GLN A 92 -6.55 -6.67 -4.70
C GLN A 92 -6.66 -7.09 -6.19
N ASP A 93 -7.37 -6.32 -7.00
CA ASP A 93 -7.24 -6.37 -8.45
C ASP A 93 -6.02 -5.52 -8.84
N LEU A 94 -4.94 -6.17 -9.26
CA LEU A 94 -3.63 -5.57 -9.51
C LEU A 94 -3.65 -4.37 -10.46
N ALA A 95 -4.76 -4.17 -11.16
CA ALA A 95 -4.95 -3.14 -12.18
C ALA A 95 -3.81 -3.12 -13.22
N LEU A 96 -3.31 -4.31 -13.57
CA LEU A 96 -2.36 -4.48 -14.67
C LEU A 96 -3.11 -4.60 -15.99
N CYS A 97 -2.62 -3.91 -17.01
CA CYS A 97 -3.15 -4.02 -18.36
C CYS A 97 -2.59 -5.28 -19.01
N ASN A 98 -3.41 -6.31 -19.17
CA ASN A 98 -3.01 -7.62 -19.70
C ASN A 98 -2.49 -7.57 -21.15
N ASP A 99 -2.93 -6.58 -21.94
CA ASP A 99 -2.54 -6.39 -23.34
C ASP A 99 -1.20 -5.66 -23.48
N LEU A 100 -0.64 -5.17 -22.38
CA LEU A 100 0.64 -4.47 -22.37
C LEU A 100 1.76 -5.37 -21.82
N ASP A 101 2.98 -5.05 -22.21
CA ASP A 101 4.16 -5.69 -21.64
C ASP A 101 4.51 -5.18 -20.22
N VAL A 102 5.51 -5.77 -19.62
CA VAL A 102 5.97 -5.42 -18.27
C VAL A 102 6.44 -3.97 -18.20
N ALA A 103 7.25 -3.50 -19.15
CA ALA A 103 7.75 -2.14 -19.14
C ALA A 103 6.62 -1.10 -19.29
N ALA A 104 5.68 -1.33 -20.20
CA ALA A 104 4.53 -0.47 -20.35
C ALA A 104 3.63 -0.43 -19.10
N ASN A 105 3.45 -1.57 -18.41
CA ASN A 105 2.72 -1.59 -17.15
C ASN A 105 3.43 -0.82 -16.02
N LEU A 106 4.77 -0.87 -15.92
CA LEU A 106 5.51 -0.11 -14.90
C LEU A 106 5.36 1.39 -15.08
N PHE A 107 5.35 1.87 -16.32
CA PHE A 107 5.31 3.30 -16.63
C PHE A 107 3.91 3.82 -16.97
N LEU A 108 2.87 2.99 -16.88
CA LEU A 108 1.50 3.34 -17.27
C LEU A 108 1.03 4.64 -16.62
N GLY A 109 0.71 5.64 -17.47
CA GLY A 109 0.31 6.99 -17.07
C GLY A 109 1.47 7.92 -16.66
N ARG A 110 2.72 7.44 -16.77
CA ARG A 110 3.96 8.21 -16.48
C ARG A 110 5.05 7.88 -17.50
N GLU A 111 4.64 7.55 -18.72
CA GLU A 111 5.55 7.12 -19.79
C GLU A 111 6.52 8.24 -20.16
N PRO A 112 7.83 7.97 -20.26
CA PRO A 112 8.78 8.92 -20.81
C PRO A 112 8.52 9.15 -22.29
N TYR A 113 8.40 10.40 -22.67
CA TYR A 113 8.16 10.80 -24.06
C TYR A 113 9.11 11.91 -24.51
N GLU A 114 9.30 12.00 -25.82
CA GLU A 114 10.04 13.10 -26.43
C GLU A 114 9.14 14.33 -26.50
N ARG A 115 9.57 15.44 -25.90
CA ARG A 115 8.74 16.66 -25.78
C ARG A 115 8.29 17.23 -27.10
N LEU A 116 9.11 17.14 -28.14
CA LEU A 116 8.83 17.75 -29.45
C LEU A 116 7.84 16.91 -30.28
N THR A 117 8.08 15.61 -30.36
CA THR A 117 7.31 14.68 -31.21
C THR A 117 6.16 13.99 -30.49
N ARG A 118 6.13 14.06 -29.16
CA ARG A 118 5.23 13.31 -28.27
C ARG A 118 5.31 11.79 -28.44
N ARG A 119 6.39 11.28 -29.04
CA ARG A 119 6.61 9.84 -29.17
C ARG A 119 7.12 9.24 -27.88
N LEU A 120 6.59 8.07 -27.51
CA LEU A 120 7.06 7.32 -26.36
C LEU A 120 8.49 6.83 -26.56
N LYS A 121 9.30 6.90 -25.52
CA LYS A 121 10.69 6.45 -25.52
C LYS A 121 10.75 4.97 -25.12
N HIS A 122 10.19 4.07 -25.92
CA HIS A 122 10.07 2.65 -25.61
C HIS A 122 11.39 2.01 -25.15
N ARG A 123 12.50 2.26 -25.86
CA ARG A 123 13.81 1.71 -25.48
C ARG A 123 14.23 2.15 -24.07
N GLN A 124 14.00 3.41 -23.72
CA GLN A 124 14.29 3.94 -22.38
C GLN A 124 13.41 3.25 -21.33
N MET A 125 12.13 3.07 -21.60
CA MET A 125 11.20 2.37 -20.71
C MET A 125 11.67 0.95 -20.39
N HIS A 126 12.12 0.19 -21.41
CA HIS A 126 12.60 -1.18 -21.19
C HIS A 126 13.88 -1.23 -20.36
N VAL A 127 14.83 -0.31 -20.61
CA VAL A 127 16.07 -0.23 -19.84
C VAL A 127 15.77 0.12 -18.38
N GLU A 128 15.04 1.19 -18.15
CA GLU A 128 14.67 1.61 -16.80
C GLU A 128 13.81 0.56 -16.06
N ALA A 129 12.87 -0.08 -16.76
CA ALA A 129 12.08 -1.17 -16.20
C ALA A 129 12.97 -2.33 -15.72
N ALA A 130 13.96 -2.74 -16.54
CA ALA A 130 14.89 -3.78 -16.14
C ALA A 130 15.71 -3.40 -14.91
N GLU A 131 16.17 -2.15 -14.82
CA GLU A 131 16.89 -1.62 -13.68
C GLU A 131 16.02 -1.57 -12.41
N HIS A 132 14.76 -1.12 -12.51
CA HIS A 132 13.83 -1.09 -11.38
C HIS A 132 13.53 -2.50 -10.86
N LEU A 133 13.25 -3.45 -11.74
CA LEU A 133 12.99 -4.83 -11.37
C LEU A 133 14.23 -5.49 -10.74
N ALA A 134 15.43 -5.24 -11.29
CA ALA A 134 16.67 -5.76 -10.73
C ALA A 134 16.95 -5.20 -9.32
N ARG A 135 16.74 -3.90 -9.10
CA ARG A 135 16.87 -3.27 -7.78
C ARG A 135 15.93 -3.87 -6.72
N LEU A 136 14.77 -4.34 -7.14
CA LEU A 136 13.76 -4.97 -6.28
C LEU A 136 13.95 -6.51 -6.20
N HIS A 137 14.98 -7.06 -6.82
CA HIS A 137 15.23 -8.51 -6.91
C HIS A 137 14.08 -9.30 -7.56
N ILE A 138 13.27 -8.63 -8.41
CA ILE A 138 12.14 -9.24 -9.11
C ILE A 138 12.65 -9.91 -10.39
N ARG A 139 12.38 -11.21 -10.52
CA ARG A 139 12.80 -12.02 -11.67
C ARG A 139 11.69 -12.06 -12.71
N VAL A 140 11.85 -11.30 -13.78
CA VAL A 140 11.13 -11.43 -15.06
C VAL A 140 12.12 -11.74 -16.15
N ASN A 141 11.76 -12.63 -17.06
CA ASN A 141 12.69 -13.05 -18.13
C ASN A 141 13.01 -11.91 -19.10
N ARG A 142 12.00 -11.12 -19.45
CA ARG A 142 12.11 -10.02 -20.40
C ARG A 142 11.07 -8.93 -20.03
N THR A 143 11.42 -7.67 -20.21
CA THR A 143 10.52 -6.54 -19.93
C THR A 143 9.50 -6.30 -21.04
N ASP A 144 9.74 -6.87 -22.25
CA ASP A 144 8.83 -6.83 -23.39
C ASP A 144 7.86 -8.03 -23.47
N GLN A 145 7.86 -8.90 -22.44
CA GLN A 145 6.88 -9.98 -22.39
C GLN A 145 5.54 -9.45 -21.87
N GLY A 146 4.43 -9.96 -22.42
CA GLY A 146 3.09 -9.59 -21.99
C GLY A 146 2.81 -10.03 -20.55
N VAL A 147 2.22 -9.15 -19.76
CA VAL A 147 1.91 -9.43 -18.34
C VAL A 147 0.97 -10.62 -18.17
N ALA A 148 0.09 -10.88 -19.14
CA ALA A 148 -0.80 -12.04 -19.15
C ALA A 148 -0.05 -13.39 -19.10
N THR A 149 1.23 -13.43 -19.50
CA THR A 149 2.05 -14.66 -19.52
C THR A 149 2.79 -14.91 -18.20
N LEU A 150 2.72 -13.98 -17.26
CA LEU A 150 3.37 -14.07 -15.97
C LEU A 150 2.59 -14.96 -15.00
N SER A 151 3.30 -15.60 -14.06
CA SER A 151 2.64 -16.27 -12.93
C SER A 151 1.93 -15.25 -12.02
N GLY A 152 1.04 -15.72 -11.14
CA GLY A 152 0.35 -14.89 -10.16
C GLY A 152 1.32 -14.06 -9.33
N GLY A 153 2.34 -14.71 -8.76
CA GLY A 153 3.38 -14.04 -7.96
C GLY A 153 4.23 -13.06 -8.77
N GLN A 154 4.54 -13.35 -10.03
CA GLN A 154 5.23 -12.40 -10.91
C GLN A 154 4.36 -11.18 -11.22
N ARG A 155 3.06 -11.37 -11.50
CA ARG A 155 2.13 -10.25 -11.69
C ARG A 155 2.03 -9.38 -10.44
N GLN A 156 1.93 -10.00 -9.26
CA GLN A 156 1.94 -9.29 -7.99
C GLN A 156 3.22 -8.48 -7.79
N ALA A 157 4.38 -9.09 -8.04
CA ALA A 157 5.66 -8.42 -7.94
C ALA A 157 5.79 -7.24 -8.92
N VAL A 158 5.27 -7.37 -10.15
CA VAL A 158 5.22 -6.28 -11.14
C VAL A 158 4.28 -5.16 -10.69
N ALA A 159 3.13 -5.47 -10.08
CA ALA A 159 2.21 -4.46 -9.55
C ALA A 159 2.83 -3.67 -8.40
N ILE A 160 3.55 -4.35 -7.49
CA ILE A 160 4.31 -3.69 -6.42
C ILE A 160 5.46 -2.87 -7.02
N ALA A 161 6.22 -3.41 -7.99
CA ALA A 161 7.28 -2.69 -8.68
C ALA A 161 6.76 -1.40 -9.32
N ARG A 162 5.61 -1.44 -10.01
CA ARG A 162 4.96 -0.25 -10.57
C ARG A 162 4.70 0.81 -9.51
N ALA A 163 4.17 0.40 -8.35
CA ALA A 163 3.87 1.32 -7.27
C ALA A 163 5.14 1.97 -6.68
N VAL A 164 6.27 1.23 -6.63
CA VAL A 164 7.52 1.74 -6.04
C VAL A 164 8.49 2.34 -7.06
N THR A 165 8.21 2.26 -8.36
CA THR A 165 9.08 2.77 -9.44
C THR A 165 9.36 4.28 -9.30
N PHE A 166 8.44 5.03 -8.74
CA PHE A 166 8.55 6.48 -8.62
C PHE A 166 8.79 6.94 -7.18
N ASP A 167 9.50 6.12 -6.40
CA ASP A 167 9.96 6.40 -5.03
C ASP A 167 8.84 6.93 -4.11
N PRO A 168 7.77 6.14 -3.88
CA PRO A 168 6.70 6.54 -2.99
C PRO A 168 7.20 6.67 -1.55
N LYS A 169 6.54 7.52 -0.79
CA LYS A 169 6.74 7.62 0.66
C LYS A 169 5.95 6.57 1.42
N VAL A 170 4.79 6.22 0.87
CA VAL A 170 3.81 5.31 1.47
C VAL A 170 3.29 4.33 0.42
N LEU A 171 3.28 3.07 0.76
CA LEU A 171 2.73 1.98 -0.06
C LEU A 171 1.60 1.30 0.70
N VAL A 172 0.40 1.33 0.14
CA VAL A 172 -0.75 0.57 0.64
C VAL A 172 -0.91 -0.70 -0.18
N LEU A 173 -0.98 -1.84 0.49
CA LEU A 173 -1.15 -3.15 -0.13
C LEU A 173 -2.44 -3.80 0.38
N ASP A 174 -3.40 -4.01 -0.51
CA ASP A 174 -4.67 -4.66 -0.20
C ASP A 174 -4.65 -6.09 -0.72
N GLU A 175 -4.61 -7.06 0.21
CA GLU A 175 -4.59 -8.51 -0.04
C GLU A 175 -3.48 -8.99 -1.01
N PRO A 176 -2.20 -8.58 -0.83
CA PRO A 176 -1.16 -8.84 -1.84
C PRO A 176 -0.78 -10.31 -1.98
N THR A 177 -1.24 -11.19 -1.09
CA THR A 177 -0.88 -12.62 -1.08
C THR A 177 -2.07 -13.56 -1.27
N ALA A 178 -3.29 -13.01 -1.49
CA ALA A 178 -4.54 -13.76 -1.40
C ALA A 178 -4.64 -14.97 -2.36
N ALA A 179 -4.14 -14.89 -3.57
CA ALA A 179 -4.29 -15.93 -4.59
C ALA A 179 -2.95 -16.60 -4.97
N LEU A 180 -1.95 -16.52 -4.09
CA LEU A 180 -0.60 -16.97 -4.36
C LEU A 180 -0.28 -18.33 -3.73
N ALA A 181 0.56 -19.13 -4.42
CA ALA A 181 1.14 -20.33 -3.84
C ALA A 181 2.19 -19.96 -2.75
N ALA A 182 2.45 -20.86 -1.80
CA ALA A 182 3.32 -20.58 -0.65
C ALA A 182 4.69 -19.95 -1.03
N ARG A 183 5.34 -20.49 -2.07
CA ARG A 183 6.63 -19.97 -2.56
C ARG A 183 6.54 -18.54 -3.12
N GLU A 184 5.41 -18.20 -3.73
CA GLU A 184 5.17 -16.85 -4.26
C GLU A 184 4.90 -15.86 -3.13
N VAL A 185 4.19 -16.32 -2.07
CA VAL A 185 3.96 -15.53 -0.85
C VAL A 185 5.27 -15.10 -0.22
N GLU A 186 6.20 -16.02 0.02
CA GLU A 186 7.54 -15.72 0.58
C GLU A 186 8.26 -14.63 -0.25
N THR A 187 8.16 -14.72 -1.59
CA THR A 187 8.77 -13.73 -2.49
C THR A 187 8.14 -12.35 -2.30
N VAL A 188 6.81 -12.27 -2.19
CA VAL A 188 6.09 -11.01 -1.99
C VAL A 188 6.36 -10.42 -0.60
N LEU A 189 6.37 -11.24 0.46
CA LEU A 189 6.68 -10.78 1.81
C LEU A 189 8.12 -10.26 1.92
N LYS A 190 9.08 -10.94 1.28
CA LYS A 190 10.44 -10.44 1.18
C LYS A 190 10.50 -9.09 0.46
N LEU A 191 9.78 -8.93 -0.66
CA LEU A 191 9.72 -7.67 -1.39
C LEU A 191 9.15 -6.53 -0.52
N ILE A 192 8.12 -6.80 0.29
CA ILE A 192 7.55 -5.83 1.23
C ILE A 192 8.62 -5.37 2.23
N ARG A 193 9.39 -6.29 2.81
CA ARG A 193 10.49 -5.95 3.73
C ARG A 193 11.59 -5.14 3.03
N ASP A 194 11.98 -5.53 1.82
CA ASP A 194 13.01 -4.84 1.05
C ASP A 194 12.58 -3.40 0.70
N VAL A 195 11.30 -3.16 0.44
CA VAL A 195 10.71 -1.83 0.19
C VAL A 195 10.70 -0.99 1.48
N SER A 196 10.24 -1.56 2.59
CA SER A 196 10.23 -0.91 3.91
C SER A 196 11.64 -0.53 4.37
N ALA A 197 12.61 -1.42 4.22
CA ALA A 197 14.03 -1.17 4.56
C ALA A 197 14.66 0.01 3.80
N ARG A 198 14.05 0.44 2.69
CA ARG A 198 14.44 1.65 1.94
C ARG A 198 13.75 2.92 2.44
N GLY A 199 13.00 2.85 3.54
CA GLY A 199 12.32 3.98 4.17
C GLY A 199 10.90 4.24 3.64
N VAL A 200 10.36 3.37 2.80
CA VAL A 200 8.95 3.43 2.38
C VAL A 200 8.08 2.87 3.49
N SER A 201 7.13 3.66 3.96
CA SER A 201 6.14 3.18 4.95
C SER A 201 5.11 2.29 4.26
N VAL A 202 4.77 1.16 4.87
CA VAL A 202 3.83 0.19 4.27
C VAL A 202 2.62 0.00 5.16
N VAL A 203 1.42 0.07 4.58
CA VAL A 203 0.19 -0.37 5.22
C VAL A 203 -0.29 -1.63 4.51
N LEU A 204 -0.31 -2.74 5.23
CA LEU A 204 -0.65 -4.05 4.68
C LEU A 204 -1.99 -4.52 5.22
N ILE A 205 -2.95 -4.77 4.33
CA ILE A 205 -4.23 -5.41 4.64
C ILE A 205 -4.18 -6.84 4.11
N THR A 206 -4.45 -7.81 4.97
CA THR A 206 -4.61 -9.20 4.55
C THR A 206 -5.44 -9.98 5.58
N HIS A 207 -6.15 -11.00 5.10
CA HIS A 207 -6.81 -11.98 5.96
C HIS A 207 -5.89 -13.17 6.31
N ARG A 208 -4.71 -13.26 5.69
CA ARG A 208 -3.66 -14.24 6.01
C ARG A 208 -2.82 -13.70 7.16
N LEU A 209 -3.30 -13.85 8.37
CA LEU A 209 -2.68 -13.24 9.55
C LEU A 209 -1.24 -13.70 9.77
N GLN A 210 -0.88 -14.94 9.37
CA GLN A 210 0.50 -15.43 9.43
C GLN A 210 1.47 -14.55 8.64
N ASP A 211 1.05 -14.07 7.46
CA ASP A 211 1.87 -13.21 6.63
C ASP A 211 2.23 -11.89 7.37
N LEU A 212 1.29 -11.39 8.20
CA LEU A 212 1.52 -10.18 9.01
C LEU A 212 2.57 -10.39 10.09
N PHE A 213 2.54 -11.53 10.78
CA PHE A 213 3.56 -11.85 11.79
C PHE A 213 4.96 -11.94 11.20
N GLU A 214 5.06 -12.18 9.90
CA GLU A 214 6.35 -12.23 9.23
C GLU A 214 6.91 -10.85 8.86
N VAL A 215 6.07 -9.84 8.59
CA VAL A 215 6.53 -8.58 7.99
C VAL A 215 6.15 -7.33 8.77
N ALA A 216 5.09 -7.36 9.58
CA ALA A 216 4.59 -6.15 10.25
C ALA A 216 5.38 -5.85 11.52
N ASP A 217 5.67 -4.57 11.73
CA ASP A 217 6.24 -4.06 12.98
C ASP A 217 5.17 -3.88 14.05
N ARG A 218 3.92 -3.61 13.62
CA ARG A 218 2.77 -3.35 14.47
C ARG A 218 1.48 -3.73 13.77
N PHE A 219 0.48 -4.15 14.56
CA PHE A 219 -0.89 -4.36 14.10
C PHE A 219 -1.78 -3.25 14.61
N VAL A 220 -2.61 -2.71 13.72
CA VAL A 220 -3.72 -1.82 14.07
C VAL A 220 -5.02 -2.56 13.83
N VAL A 221 -5.76 -2.79 14.89
CA VAL A 221 -7.02 -3.55 14.85
C VAL A 221 -8.18 -2.56 14.73
N LEU A 222 -8.89 -2.63 13.60
CA LEU A 222 -10.16 -1.94 13.43
C LEU A 222 -11.32 -2.85 13.85
N TYR A 223 -12.20 -2.30 14.67
CA TYR A 223 -13.44 -2.93 15.08
C TYR A 223 -14.58 -1.90 14.98
N GLU A 224 -15.66 -2.25 14.29
CA GLU A 224 -16.85 -1.40 14.10
C GLU A 224 -16.54 0.07 13.71
N GLY A 225 -15.60 0.28 12.80
CA GLY A 225 -15.27 1.61 12.29
C GLY A 225 -14.36 2.46 13.18
N ALA A 226 -13.77 1.90 14.23
CA ALA A 226 -12.83 2.58 15.11
C ALA A 226 -11.55 1.74 15.32
N VAL A 227 -10.44 2.39 15.71
CA VAL A 227 -9.26 1.67 16.18
C VAL A 227 -9.58 1.10 17.57
N TRP A 228 -9.58 -0.21 17.67
CA TRP A 228 -9.83 -0.93 18.92
C TRP A 228 -8.56 -1.11 19.74
N ARG A 229 -7.52 -1.63 19.11
CA ARG A 229 -6.22 -1.89 19.73
C ARG A 229 -5.08 -1.73 18.74
N GLU A 230 -3.91 -1.43 19.30
CA GLU A 230 -2.63 -1.58 18.63
C GLU A 230 -1.85 -2.69 19.34
N LEU A 231 -1.27 -3.61 18.56
CA LEU A 231 -0.56 -4.76 19.07
C LEU A 231 0.82 -4.88 18.40
N VAL A 232 1.79 -5.39 19.12
CA VAL A 232 3.13 -5.69 18.58
C VAL A 232 3.25 -7.19 18.38
N PRO A 233 3.78 -7.67 17.23
CA PRO A 233 3.91 -9.11 16.98
C PRO A 233 4.64 -9.90 18.05
N ALA A 234 5.61 -9.27 18.73
CA ALA A 234 6.36 -9.90 19.80
C ALA A 234 5.57 -10.08 21.12
N GLU A 235 4.44 -9.38 21.28
CA GLU A 235 3.63 -9.35 22.50
C GLU A 235 2.28 -10.06 22.34
N THR A 236 2.00 -10.59 21.16
CA THR A 236 0.74 -11.29 20.86
C THR A 236 0.99 -12.51 19.98
N ASP A 237 0.04 -13.41 19.98
CA ASP A 237 0.00 -14.55 19.06
C ASP A 237 -1.22 -14.46 18.11
N LEU A 238 -1.36 -15.45 17.24
CA LEU A 238 -2.47 -15.52 16.30
C LEU A 238 -3.83 -15.53 17.02
N GLY A 239 -3.93 -16.24 18.15
CA GLY A 239 -5.16 -16.30 18.95
C GLY A 239 -5.52 -14.95 19.56
N GLY A 240 -4.55 -14.24 20.11
CA GLY A 240 -4.70 -12.90 20.65
C GLY A 240 -5.12 -11.88 19.57
N LEU A 241 -4.49 -11.95 18.39
CA LEU A 241 -4.84 -11.08 17.27
C LEU A 241 -6.29 -11.33 16.79
N VAL A 242 -6.68 -12.59 16.62
CA VAL A 242 -8.07 -12.96 16.26
C VAL A 242 -9.05 -12.52 17.35
N GLY A 243 -8.72 -12.71 18.63
CA GLY A 243 -9.54 -12.20 19.73
C GLY A 243 -9.75 -10.69 19.66
N ALA A 244 -8.69 -9.92 19.43
CA ALA A 244 -8.77 -8.47 19.27
C ALA A 244 -9.64 -8.05 18.07
N MET A 245 -9.56 -8.77 16.93
CA MET A 245 -10.42 -8.51 15.76
C MET A 245 -11.91 -8.73 16.05
N MET A 246 -12.25 -9.55 17.05
CA MET A 246 -13.62 -9.80 17.54
C MET A 246 -14.04 -8.85 18.68
N GLY A 247 -13.25 -7.83 19.00
CA GLY A 247 -13.52 -6.88 20.09
C GLY A 247 -13.31 -7.45 21.50
N LYS A 248 -12.46 -8.48 21.66
CA LYS A 248 -12.15 -9.13 22.92
C LYS A 248 -10.81 -8.69 23.50
#